data_b34547b10fb4a608095f5f0fbc991523
#
_entry.id   b34547b10fb4a608095f5f0fbc991523
#
_cell.length_a   1.000
_cell.length_b   1.000
_cell.length_c   1.000
_cell.angle_alpha   90.00
_cell.angle_beta   90.00
_cell.angle_gamma   90.00
#
_symmetry.space_group_name_H-M   'P 1'
#
loop_
_entity.id
_entity.type
_entity.pdbx_description
1 polymer ?
#
loop_
_entity_poly.entity_id
_entity_poly.type
_entity_poly.pdbx_seq_one_letter_code
_entity_poly.pdbx_strand_id
1 'polypeptide(L)'
;MSGLSERRWDKEERKQKILDSLKNGLIVSCQIQPTDPVYSMDFVVKMAKAAKWGGAAGIRANSPDQIREIKKAVDLPLIGLYKIFSPVSDVFITPTLEAARQVWEAGADIIALDCTDQINEAGQPAWKLLPVLKKEIPEALIFADVSNYDEAKRVVELGADLVGPTLYGYTEQTKDIEQPDLRGFARMCRDFSDQAFMVMEGHIYTPEDAVKALYLGADAVVVGSAITRPHLITKRFTDLMGGLQDNWRKAERESINHLPPRNEEDLPED
;
A
#
# COMPACT_ATOMS: atom_id res chain seq x y z
N MET A 1 26.57 32.94 8.43
CA MET A 1 25.72 32.53 7.28
C MET A 1 26.07 31.15 6.69
N SER A 2 27.28 30.58 6.94
CA SER A 2 27.73 29.28 6.39
C SER A 2 26.97 28.05 6.97
N GLY A 3 26.74 28.01 8.26
CA GLY A 3 26.20 26.80 8.94
C GLY A 3 24.70 26.49 8.67
N LEU A 4 23.94 27.41 8.06
CA LEU A 4 22.54 27.14 7.65
C LEU A 4 22.47 26.57 6.23
N SER A 5 23.40 26.98 5.35
CA SER A 5 23.49 26.44 3.99
C SER A 5 24.01 25.00 4.00
N GLU A 6 25.05 24.71 4.78
CA GLU A 6 25.61 23.35 4.92
C GLU A 6 24.59 22.35 5.47
N ARG A 7 23.82 22.74 6.51
CA ARG A 7 22.74 21.89 7.05
C ARG A 7 21.59 21.65 6.06
N ARG A 8 21.30 22.60 5.17
CA ARG A 8 20.24 22.47 4.16
C ARG A 8 20.68 21.51 3.04
N TRP A 9 21.91 21.61 2.55
CA TRP A 9 22.47 20.71 1.54
C TRP A 9 22.52 19.25 2.05
N ASP A 10 22.92 19.05 3.29
CA ASP A 10 22.97 17.74 3.93
C ASP A 10 21.57 17.08 4.01
N LYS A 11 20.53 17.87 4.29
CA LYS A 11 19.14 17.38 4.35
C LYS A 11 18.61 16.94 2.98
N GLU A 12 18.79 17.75 1.96
CA GLU A 12 18.32 17.42 0.61
C GLU A 12 19.09 16.23 0.04
N GLU A 13 20.39 16.16 0.27
CA GLU A 13 21.20 15.00 -0.13
C GLU A 13 20.73 13.71 0.56
N ARG A 14 20.39 13.77 1.85
CA ARG A 14 19.82 12.63 2.58
C ARG A 14 18.50 12.18 1.98
N LYS A 15 17.58 13.11 1.68
CA LYS A 15 16.30 12.83 1.04
C LYS A 15 16.50 12.15 -0.32
N GLN A 16 17.38 12.70 -1.13
CA GLN A 16 17.68 12.14 -2.44
C GLN A 16 18.26 10.73 -2.34
N LYS A 17 19.19 10.47 -1.42
CA LYS A 17 19.73 9.12 -1.19
C LYS A 17 18.66 8.10 -0.80
N ILE A 18 17.67 8.51 -0.01
CA ILE A 18 16.53 7.64 0.33
C ILE A 18 15.73 7.30 -0.93
N LEU A 19 15.35 8.30 -1.71
CA LEU A 19 14.59 8.10 -2.95
C LEU A 19 15.36 7.25 -3.97
N ASP A 20 16.65 7.51 -4.16
CA ASP A 20 17.51 6.76 -5.07
C ASP A 20 17.60 5.28 -4.66
N SER A 21 17.64 4.99 -3.36
CA SER A 21 17.68 3.61 -2.85
C SER A 21 16.36 2.85 -3.03
N LEU A 22 15.24 3.55 -3.17
CA LEU A 22 13.92 2.96 -3.42
C LEU A 22 13.64 2.77 -4.92
N LYS A 23 14.39 3.44 -5.79
CA LYS A 23 14.09 3.50 -7.22
C LYS A 23 14.13 2.13 -7.89
N ASN A 24 13.09 1.83 -8.68
CA ASN A 24 12.85 0.54 -9.34
C ASN A 24 12.75 -0.64 -8.36
N GLY A 25 12.51 -0.35 -7.07
CA GLY A 25 12.53 -1.33 -6.00
C GLY A 25 11.14 -1.74 -5.51
N LEU A 26 11.13 -2.89 -4.84
CA LEU A 26 9.98 -3.37 -4.08
C LEU A 26 10.04 -2.84 -2.65
N ILE A 27 8.98 -2.20 -2.21
CA ILE A 27 8.73 -1.83 -0.82
C ILE A 27 7.75 -2.84 -0.24
N VAL A 28 8.12 -3.51 0.85
CA VAL A 28 7.23 -4.49 1.47
C VAL A 28 6.46 -3.85 2.62
N SER A 29 5.14 -3.88 2.54
CA SER A 29 4.25 -3.38 3.60
C SER A 29 4.10 -4.41 4.70
N CYS A 30 4.89 -4.26 5.77
CA CYS A 30 4.89 -5.09 6.97
C CYS A 30 3.93 -4.51 8.01
N GLN A 31 2.63 -4.62 7.76
CA GLN A 31 1.57 -4.11 8.63
C GLN A 31 0.67 -5.25 9.07
N ILE A 32 0.46 -5.39 10.37
CA ILE A 32 -0.53 -6.31 10.96
C ILE A 32 -1.50 -5.54 11.85
N GLN A 33 -2.71 -6.05 11.92
CA GLN A 33 -3.77 -5.51 12.77
C GLN A 33 -3.97 -6.41 14.00
N PRO A 34 -4.47 -5.87 15.13
CA PRO A 34 -4.80 -6.69 16.30
C PRO A 34 -5.74 -7.85 16.02
N THR A 35 -6.56 -7.74 14.98
CA THR A 35 -7.51 -8.77 14.52
C THR A 35 -6.88 -9.84 13.62
N ASP A 36 -5.65 -9.65 13.15
CA ASP A 36 -4.98 -10.65 12.33
C ASP A 36 -4.54 -11.87 13.17
N PRO A 37 -4.73 -13.10 12.70
CA PRO A 37 -4.38 -14.32 13.46
C PRO A 37 -2.89 -14.48 13.73
N VAL A 38 -2.05 -13.72 13.01
CA VAL A 38 -0.60 -13.70 13.17
C VAL A 38 -0.11 -12.47 13.97
N TYR A 39 -1.02 -11.77 14.66
CA TYR A 39 -0.66 -10.53 15.37
C TYR A 39 0.37 -10.77 16.46
N SER A 40 1.59 -10.33 16.22
CA SER A 40 2.64 -10.20 17.21
C SER A 40 3.75 -9.26 16.72
N MET A 41 4.44 -8.58 17.64
CA MET A 41 5.59 -7.73 17.30
C MET A 41 6.72 -8.55 16.67
N ASP A 42 6.99 -9.75 17.19
CA ASP A 42 8.00 -10.66 16.65
C ASP A 42 7.71 -11.04 15.17
N PHE A 43 6.45 -11.27 14.83
CA PHE A 43 6.06 -11.55 13.45
C PHE A 43 6.38 -10.37 12.52
N VAL A 44 6.05 -9.13 12.91
CA VAL A 44 6.34 -7.94 12.09
C VAL A 44 7.83 -7.80 11.83
N VAL A 45 8.65 -7.95 12.87
CA VAL A 45 10.11 -7.87 12.76
C VAL A 45 10.67 -8.98 11.87
N LYS A 46 10.17 -10.20 12.01
CA LYS A 46 10.57 -11.34 11.16
C LYS A 46 10.20 -11.13 9.71
N MET A 47 9.00 -10.57 9.45
CA MET A 47 8.58 -10.23 8.09
C MET A 47 9.47 -9.16 7.46
N ALA A 48 9.85 -8.11 8.20
CA ALA A 48 10.78 -7.09 7.71
C ALA A 48 12.17 -7.68 7.38
N LYS A 49 12.68 -8.59 8.23
CA LYS A 49 13.93 -9.32 7.96
C LYS A 49 13.83 -10.22 6.72
N ALA A 50 12.71 -10.93 6.56
CA ALA A 50 12.45 -11.77 5.39
C ALA A 50 12.35 -10.92 4.12
N ALA A 51 11.67 -9.77 4.17
CA ALA A 51 11.60 -8.82 3.06
C ALA A 51 13.00 -8.32 2.66
N LYS A 52 13.82 -7.90 3.61
CA LYS A 52 15.22 -7.52 3.36
C LYS A 52 16.02 -8.66 2.73
N TRP A 53 15.91 -9.88 3.25
CA TRP A 53 16.57 -11.06 2.69
C TRP A 53 16.14 -11.33 1.25
N GLY A 54 14.84 -11.10 0.95
CA GLY A 54 14.26 -11.22 -0.39
C GLY A 54 14.63 -10.10 -1.36
N GLY A 55 15.40 -9.09 -0.92
CA GLY A 55 15.85 -7.99 -1.79
C GLY A 55 14.89 -6.79 -1.83
N ALA A 56 14.02 -6.63 -0.82
CA ALA A 56 13.21 -5.42 -0.71
C ALA A 56 14.09 -4.17 -0.59
N ALA A 57 13.74 -3.11 -1.30
CA ALA A 57 14.40 -1.81 -1.26
C ALA A 57 13.96 -0.95 -0.06
N GLY A 58 12.77 -1.20 0.48
CA GLY A 58 12.21 -0.47 1.62
C GLY A 58 11.14 -1.26 2.35
N ILE A 59 10.76 -0.74 3.51
CA ILE A 59 9.67 -1.29 4.34
C ILE A 59 8.61 -0.20 4.55
N ARG A 60 7.33 -0.58 4.53
CA ARG A 60 6.24 0.27 5.01
C ARG A 60 5.65 -0.35 6.27
N ALA A 61 5.50 0.43 7.35
CA ALA A 61 5.11 -0.07 8.65
C ALA A 61 4.07 0.82 9.34
N ASN A 62 3.21 0.21 10.15
CA ASN A 62 2.17 0.88 10.91
C ASN A 62 2.55 0.96 12.39
N SER A 63 2.20 2.07 13.03
CA SER A 63 2.38 2.42 14.42
C SER A 63 3.82 2.70 14.87
N PRO A 64 4.00 3.63 15.82
CA PRO A 64 5.31 3.99 16.36
C PRO A 64 6.09 2.80 16.92
N ASP A 65 5.43 1.84 17.56
CA ASP A 65 6.10 0.69 18.18
C ASP A 65 6.65 -0.27 17.11
N GLN A 66 5.86 -0.58 16.06
CA GLN A 66 6.33 -1.42 14.95
C GLN A 66 7.48 -0.74 14.20
N ILE A 67 7.39 0.57 13.98
CA ILE A 67 8.44 1.36 13.33
C ILE A 67 9.75 1.25 14.11
N ARG A 68 9.74 1.49 15.43
CA ARG A 68 10.93 1.39 16.27
C ARG A 68 11.59 0.00 16.22
N GLU A 69 10.79 -1.05 16.32
CA GLU A 69 11.32 -2.42 16.33
C GLU A 69 11.85 -2.84 14.95
N ILE A 70 11.20 -2.43 13.87
CA ILE A 70 11.71 -2.69 12.52
C ILE A 70 13.01 -1.92 12.28
N LYS A 71 13.10 -0.63 12.65
CA LYS A 71 14.34 0.17 12.50
C LYS A 71 15.55 -0.41 13.24
N LYS A 72 15.32 -1.06 14.38
CA LYS A 72 16.39 -1.78 15.10
C LYS A 72 16.84 -3.06 14.37
N ALA A 73 15.95 -3.65 13.56
CA ALA A 73 16.13 -4.98 12.99
C ALA A 73 16.66 -4.98 11.56
N VAL A 74 16.38 -3.93 10.78
CA VAL A 74 16.75 -3.78 9.37
C VAL A 74 17.20 -2.34 9.07
N ASP A 75 18.17 -2.19 8.17
CA ASP A 75 18.77 -0.93 7.73
C ASP A 75 18.21 -0.44 6.38
N LEU A 76 16.93 -0.71 6.11
CA LEU A 76 16.24 -0.23 4.91
C LEU A 76 15.52 1.10 5.18
N PRO A 77 15.30 1.93 4.15
CA PRO A 77 14.35 3.03 4.22
C PRO A 77 12.99 2.56 4.73
N LEU A 78 12.42 3.33 5.64
CA LEU A 78 11.14 2.99 6.27
C LEU A 78 10.11 4.07 6.06
N ILE A 79 9.02 3.71 5.38
CA ILE A 79 7.80 4.48 5.28
C ILE A 79 6.95 4.17 6.49
N GLY A 80 6.81 5.13 7.39
CA GLY A 80 5.99 4.99 8.59
C GLY A 80 4.63 5.64 8.44
N LEU A 81 3.63 5.02 9.05
CA LEU A 81 2.30 5.58 9.22
C LEU A 81 1.74 5.20 10.58
N TYR A 82 0.64 5.83 10.99
CA TYR A 82 -0.09 5.45 12.18
C TYR A 82 -1.58 5.38 11.89
N LYS A 83 -2.12 4.16 11.80
CA LYS A 83 -3.56 3.95 11.61
C LYS A 83 -4.31 4.19 12.91
N ILE A 84 -5.14 5.22 12.90
CA ILE A 84 -6.04 5.57 14.01
C ILE A 84 -7.45 5.62 13.43
N PHE A 85 -8.27 4.65 13.83
CA PHE A 85 -9.64 4.54 13.36
C PHE A 85 -10.58 5.36 14.24
N SER A 86 -11.52 6.05 13.62
CA SER A 86 -12.50 6.90 14.24
C SER A 86 -13.92 6.47 13.87
N PRO A 87 -14.89 6.57 14.77
CA PRO A 87 -16.30 6.31 14.44
C PRO A 87 -16.96 7.45 13.64
N VAL A 88 -16.28 8.59 13.49
CA VAL A 88 -16.83 9.82 12.88
C VAL A 88 -16.05 10.31 11.66
N SER A 89 -15.01 9.57 11.26
CA SER A 89 -14.16 9.92 10.11
C SER A 89 -13.58 8.66 9.46
N ASP A 90 -13.56 8.64 8.13
CA ASP A 90 -12.91 7.59 7.34
C ASP A 90 -11.42 7.85 7.10
N VAL A 91 -10.90 9.01 7.55
CA VAL A 91 -9.47 9.33 7.51
C VAL A 91 -8.75 8.58 8.63
N PHE A 92 -7.94 7.59 8.28
CA PHE A 92 -7.30 6.71 9.26
C PHE A 92 -5.78 6.60 9.12
N ILE A 93 -5.18 6.96 7.96
CA ILE A 93 -3.73 6.91 7.77
C ILE A 93 -3.11 8.22 8.29
N THR A 94 -2.46 8.15 9.45
CA THR A 94 -1.77 9.29 10.09
C THR A 94 -2.65 10.55 10.11
N PRO A 95 -3.85 10.50 10.73
CA PRO A 95 -4.91 11.50 10.54
C PRO A 95 -4.62 12.85 11.20
N THR A 96 -3.56 12.95 12.02
CA THR A 96 -3.24 14.14 12.79
C THR A 96 -1.76 14.49 12.78
N LEU A 97 -1.42 15.76 13.07
CA LEU A 97 -0.04 16.19 13.22
C LEU A 97 0.67 15.44 14.37
N GLU A 98 -0.05 15.15 15.45
CA GLU A 98 0.50 14.40 16.58
C GLU A 98 0.86 12.97 16.17
N ALA A 99 0.00 12.29 15.43
CA ALA A 99 0.30 10.97 14.87
C ALA A 99 1.54 11.00 13.95
N ALA A 100 1.66 12.03 13.11
CA ALA A 100 2.82 12.21 12.24
C ALA A 100 4.13 12.45 13.04
N ARG A 101 4.08 13.23 14.12
CA ARG A 101 5.22 13.42 15.02
C ARG A 101 5.66 12.10 15.67
N GLN A 102 4.72 11.32 16.17
CA GLN A 102 5.02 10.00 16.77
C GLN A 102 5.66 9.04 15.77
N VAL A 103 5.20 9.05 14.51
CA VAL A 103 5.80 8.28 13.41
C VAL A 103 7.25 8.72 13.15
N TRP A 104 7.49 10.03 13.08
CA TRP A 104 8.82 10.59 12.89
C TRP A 104 9.76 10.26 14.04
N GLU A 105 9.35 10.48 15.27
CA GLU A 105 10.11 10.19 16.48
C GLU A 105 10.40 8.69 16.67
N ALA A 106 9.57 7.83 16.11
CA ALA A 106 9.81 6.39 16.05
C ALA A 106 10.92 5.99 15.08
N GLY A 107 11.39 6.93 14.23
CA GLY A 107 12.52 6.74 13.32
C GLY A 107 12.13 6.42 11.87
N ALA A 108 10.91 6.74 11.44
CA ALA A 108 10.54 6.67 10.03
C ALA A 108 11.41 7.64 9.20
N ASP A 109 11.78 7.23 7.99
CA ASP A 109 12.49 8.10 7.04
C ASP A 109 11.52 8.88 6.16
N ILE A 110 10.33 8.32 5.94
CA ILE A 110 9.23 8.84 5.14
C ILE A 110 7.96 8.72 5.98
N ILE A 111 7.15 9.77 6.03
CA ILE A 111 5.84 9.77 6.71
C ILE A 111 4.76 9.64 5.66
N ALA A 112 3.96 8.57 5.73
CA ALA A 112 2.77 8.41 4.89
C ALA A 112 1.53 8.93 5.62
N LEU A 113 0.68 9.66 4.91
CA LEU A 113 -0.57 10.19 5.44
C LEU A 113 -1.68 10.19 4.37
N ASP A 114 -2.91 10.08 4.84
CA ASP A 114 -4.09 10.28 4.00
C ASP A 114 -4.09 11.69 3.41
N CYS A 115 -4.16 11.79 2.11
CA CYS A 115 -4.22 13.05 1.38
C CYS A 115 -5.44 13.12 0.43
N THR A 116 -6.49 12.39 0.77
CA THR A 116 -7.76 12.41 0.04
C THR A 116 -8.63 13.61 0.38
N ASP A 117 -9.75 13.73 -0.34
CA ASP A 117 -10.81 14.70 -0.03
C ASP A 117 -11.71 14.27 1.14
N GLN A 118 -11.48 13.09 1.74
CA GLN A 118 -12.19 12.65 2.94
C GLN A 118 -12.02 13.64 4.10
N ILE A 119 -13.10 13.78 4.88
CA ILE A 119 -13.13 14.76 5.98
C ILE A 119 -12.63 14.11 7.27
N ASN A 120 -11.61 14.70 7.88
CA ASN A 120 -11.08 14.27 9.18
C ASN A 120 -11.97 14.72 10.35
N GLU A 121 -11.67 14.27 11.57
CA GLU A 121 -12.42 14.63 12.78
C GLU A 121 -12.52 16.13 13.06
N ALA A 122 -11.59 16.93 12.56
CA ALA A 122 -11.60 18.39 12.70
C ALA A 122 -12.47 19.10 11.64
N GLY A 123 -13.22 18.32 10.81
CA GLY A 123 -14.07 18.87 9.74
C GLY A 123 -13.29 19.43 8.55
N GLN A 124 -12.05 18.98 8.32
CA GLN A 124 -11.19 19.44 7.23
C GLN A 124 -10.85 18.27 6.29
N PRO A 125 -10.70 18.54 4.97
CA PRO A 125 -10.14 17.54 4.06
C PRO A 125 -8.76 17.06 4.52
N ALA A 126 -8.50 15.75 4.41
CA ALA A 126 -7.29 15.11 4.92
C ALA A 126 -6.00 15.73 4.35
N TRP A 127 -5.98 16.06 3.06
CA TRP A 127 -4.82 16.67 2.39
C TRP A 127 -4.34 17.98 3.03
N LYS A 128 -5.17 18.68 3.82
CA LYS A 128 -4.75 19.93 4.49
C LYS A 128 -3.67 19.71 5.55
N LEU A 129 -3.46 18.49 6.00
CA LEU A 129 -2.37 18.17 6.91
C LEU A 129 -1.00 18.25 6.23
N LEU A 130 -0.90 17.98 4.93
CA LEU A 130 0.35 17.95 4.17
C LEU A 130 1.18 19.24 4.32
N PRO A 131 0.66 20.46 4.00
CA PRO A 131 1.45 21.68 4.13
C PRO A 131 1.82 22.00 5.58
N VAL A 132 0.99 21.62 6.54
CA VAL A 132 1.30 21.77 7.96
C VAL A 132 2.49 20.89 8.35
N LEU A 133 2.47 19.62 7.94
CA LEU A 133 3.53 18.66 8.24
C LEU A 133 4.86 19.08 7.60
N LYS A 134 4.85 19.55 6.36
CA LYS A 134 6.07 20.04 5.68
C LYS A 134 6.72 21.22 6.41
N LYS A 135 5.91 22.04 7.07
CA LYS A 135 6.42 23.17 7.88
C LYS A 135 6.96 22.69 9.24
N GLU A 136 6.26 21.75 9.88
CA GLU A 136 6.59 21.29 11.24
C GLU A 136 7.75 20.29 11.27
N ILE A 137 7.86 19.43 10.24
CA ILE A 137 8.92 18.41 10.13
C ILE A 137 9.58 18.50 8.73
N PRO A 138 10.32 19.57 8.45
CA PRO A 138 10.89 19.81 7.11
C PRO A 138 11.97 18.79 6.70
N GLU A 139 12.47 18.00 7.65
CA GLU A 139 13.42 16.92 7.41
C GLU A 139 12.77 15.64 6.86
N ALA A 140 11.48 15.41 7.12
CA ALA A 140 10.78 14.24 6.65
C ALA A 140 10.51 14.31 5.16
N LEU A 141 10.60 13.16 4.48
CA LEU A 141 9.94 12.92 3.21
C LEU A 141 8.46 12.61 3.49
N ILE A 142 7.56 13.11 2.65
CA ILE A 142 6.12 12.89 2.82
C ILE A 142 5.58 12.08 1.67
N PHE A 143 4.99 10.92 1.99
CA PHE A 143 4.25 10.08 1.06
C PHE A 143 2.76 10.38 1.16
N ALA A 144 2.20 11.01 0.14
CA ALA A 144 0.78 11.30 0.04
C ALA A 144 0.01 10.09 -0.50
N ASP A 145 -0.78 9.45 0.36
CA ASP A 145 -1.73 8.40 -0.01
C ASP A 145 -2.99 9.05 -0.58
N VAL A 146 -3.26 8.83 -1.86
CA VAL A 146 -4.41 9.40 -2.59
C VAL A 146 -5.30 8.31 -3.15
N SER A 147 -6.49 8.66 -3.63
CA SER A 147 -7.43 7.72 -4.26
C SER A 147 -7.67 7.98 -5.74
N ASN A 148 -7.29 9.14 -6.25
CA ASN A 148 -7.58 9.53 -7.64
C ASN A 148 -6.57 10.55 -8.18
N TYR A 149 -6.68 10.84 -9.49
CA TYR A 149 -5.78 11.76 -10.19
C TYR A 149 -5.85 13.22 -9.68
N ASP A 150 -7.04 13.73 -9.34
CA ASP A 150 -7.20 15.15 -8.96
C ASP A 150 -6.60 15.39 -7.56
N GLU A 151 -6.71 14.43 -6.67
CA GLU A 151 -6.00 14.43 -5.38
C GLU A 151 -4.48 14.37 -5.59
N ALA A 152 -3.99 13.48 -6.48
CA ALA A 152 -2.57 13.39 -6.81
C ALA A 152 -2.02 14.73 -7.33
N LYS A 153 -2.72 15.37 -8.27
CA LYS A 153 -2.36 16.68 -8.81
C LYS A 153 -2.23 17.71 -7.68
N ARG A 154 -3.21 17.79 -6.80
CA ARG A 154 -3.23 18.73 -5.69
C ARG A 154 -2.05 18.53 -4.74
N VAL A 155 -1.75 17.30 -4.35
CA VAL A 155 -0.66 17.05 -3.39
C VAL A 155 0.71 17.27 -3.99
N VAL A 156 0.89 17.05 -5.30
CA VAL A 156 2.10 17.44 -6.03
C VAL A 156 2.29 18.95 -6.00
N GLU A 157 1.26 19.73 -6.31
CA GLU A 157 1.29 21.20 -6.23
C GLU A 157 1.59 21.70 -4.80
N LEU A 158 1.20 20.95 -3.77
CA LEU A 158 1.52 21.24 -2.36
C LEU A 158 2.90 20.71 -1.95
N GLY A 159 3.62 20.05 -2.85
CA GLY A 159 4.99 19.62 -2.68
C GLY A 159 5.14 18.28 -1.92
N ALA A 160 4.23 17.34 -2.09
CA ALA A 160 4.45 15.95 -1.65
C ALA A 160 5.73 15.40 -2.28
N ASP A 161 6.53 14.67 -1.50
CA ASP A 161 7.77 14.08 -1.99
C ASP A 161 7.52 12.76 -2.73
N LEU A 162 6.57 11.94 -2.22
CA LEU A 162 6.10 10.71 -2.86
C LEU A 162 4.57 10.76 -2.99
N VAL A 163 4.04 10.14 -4.05
CA VAL A 163 2.59 10.05 -4.30
C VAL A 163 2.23 8.65 -4.76
N GLY A 164 1.14 8.10 -4.22
CA GLY A 164 0.63 6.79 -4.62
C GLY A 164 -0.87 6.63 -4.43
N PRO A 165 -1.56 5.85 -5.31
CA PRO A 165 -3.00 5.62 -5.25
C PRO A 165 -3.39 4.56 -4.19
N THR A 166 -2.77 4.61 -3.01
CA THR A 166 -2.96 3.65 -1.91
C THR A 166 -4.42 3.51 -1.49
N LEU A 167 -5.17 4.62 -1.54
CA LEU A 167 -6.55 4.69 -1.09
C LEU A 167 -7.58 4.52 -2.23
N TYR A 168 -7.14 4.16 -3.44
CA TYR A 168 -8.04 3.72 -4.50
C TYR A 168 -8.77 2.45 -4.08
N GLY A 169 -10.09 2.46 -4.14
CA GLY A 169 -10.97 1.41 -3.60
C GLY A 169 -11.42 1.63 -2.16
N TYR A 170 -10.89 2.64 -1.46
CA TYR A 170 -11.17 2.90 -0.03
C TYR A 170 -11.89 4.22 0.24
N THR A 171 -12.18 5.01 -0.79
CA THR A 171 -12.96 6.26 -0.66
C THR A 171 -14.36 6.07 -1.24
N GLU A 172 -15.32 6.93 -0.86
CA GLU A 172 -16.70 6.85 -1.36
C GLU A 172 -16.78 6.86 -2.89
N GLN A 173 -15.84 7.54 -3.56
CA GLN A 173 -15.80 7.64 -5.01
C GLN A 173 -15.24 6.39 -5.71
N THR A 174 -14.46 5.59 -5.00
CA THR A 174 -13.71 4.46 -5.57
C THR A 174 -13.99 3.14 -4.85
N LYS A 175 -14.89 3.14 -3.84
CA LYS A 175 -15.20 1.94 -3.05
C LYS A 175 -15.64 0.78 -3.93
N ASP A 176 -15.44 -0.43 -3.41
CA ASP A 176 -15.77 -1.70 -4.07
C ASP A 176 -14.92 -2.03 -5.31
N ILE A 177 -13.86 -1.25 -5.58
CA ILE A 177 -12.91 -1.59 -6.64
C ILE A 177 -11.74 -2.34 -6.03
N GLU A 178 -11.57 -3.59 -6.41
CA GLU A 178 -10.53 -4.50 -5.88
C GLU A 178 -9.32 -4.68 -6.82
N GLN A 179 -9.28 -3.92 -7.92
CA GLN A 179 -8.21 -3.97 -8.92
C GLN A 179 -7.36 -2.69 -8.88
N PRO A 180 -6.06 -2.76 -9.21
CA PRO A 180 -5.24 -1.56 -9.27
C PRO A 180 -5.68 -0.64 -10.40
N ASP A 181 -5.72 0.68 -10.16
CA ASP A 181 -5.96 1.67 -11.22
C ASP A 181 -4.69 1.92 -12.04
N LEU A 182 -4.31 0.94 -12.84
CA LEU A 182 -3.12 1.06 -13.69
C LEU A 182 -3.22 2.19 -14.73
N ARG A 183 -4.43 2.50 -15.21
CA ARG A 183 -4.65 3.56 -16.19
C ARG A 183 -4.54 4.95 -15.59
N GLY A 184 -5.20 5.19 -14.46
CA GLY A 184 -5.07 6.43 -13.70
C GLY A 184 -3.66 6.66 -13.23
N PHE A 185 -3.01 5.61 -12.72
CA PHE A 185 -1.62 5.68 -12.28
C PHE A 185 -0.64 6.02 -13.42
N ALA A 186 -0.79 5.40 -14.60
CA ALA A 186 0.03 5.76 -15.77
C ALA A 186 -0.12 7.24 -16.16
N ARG A 187 -1.33 7.80 -16.01
CA ARG A 187 -1.56 9.22 -16.22
C ARG A 187 -0.85 10.07 -15.16
N MET A 188 -0.91 9.67 -13.88
CA MET A 188 -0.19 10.34 -12.80
C MET A 188 1.32 10.35 -13.05
N CYS A 189 1.92 9.20 -13.42
CA CYS A 189 3.34 9.08 -13.75
C CYS A 189 3.74 10.01 -14.90
N ARG A 190 2.97 10.00 -16.01
CA ARG A 190 3.25 10.86 -17.16
C ARG A 190 3.26 12.34 -16.80
N ASP A 191 2.34 12.77 -15.95
CA ASP A 191 2.09 14.18 -15.70
C ASP A 191 2.88 14.72 -14.49
N PHE A 192 3.39 13.85 -13.58
CA PHE A 192 3.98 14.27 -12.29
C PHE A 192 5.34 13.66 -11.95
N SER A 193 5.91 12.73 -12.72
CA SER A 193 7.15 12.02 -12.38
C SER A 193 8.40 12.92 -12.32
N ASP A 194 8.36 14.13 -12.86
CA ASP A 194 9.40 15.14 -12.73
C ASP A 194 9.27 16.01 -11.47
N GLN A 195 8.17 15.87 -10.72
CA GLN A 195 7.82 16.70 -9.56
C GLN A 195 7.72 15.87 -8.26
N ALA A 196 7.36 14.60 -8.35
CA ALA A 196 7.22 13.70 -7.20
C ALA A 196 7.64 12.28 -7.56
N PHE A 197 8.10 11.52 -6.55
CA PHE A 197 8.42 10.10 -6.66
C PHE A 197 7.13 9.28 -6.72
N MET A 198 6.89 8.61 -7.84
CA MET A 198 5.63 7.91 -8.11
C MET A 198 5.67 6.48 -7.60
N VAL A 199 4.82 6.15 -6.64
CA VAL A 199 4.77 4.83 -5.99
C VAL A 199 3.46 4.14 -6.33
N MET A 200 3.53 2.98 -6.97
CA MET A 200 2.33 2.16 -7.12
C MET A 200 2.05 1.39 -5.83
N GLU A 201 0.94 1.69 -5.19
CA GLU A 201 0.42 0.97 -4.02
C GLU A 201 -1.09 0.79 -4.14
N GLY A 202 -1.58 -0.37 -3.72
CA GLY A 202 -2.98 -0.75 -3.77
C GLY A 202 -3.24 -1.89 -4.76
N HIS A 203 -3.86 -2.97 -4.25
CA HIS A 203 -4.33 -4.13 -5.03
C HIS A 203 -3.26 -4.85 -5.88
N ILE A 204 -1.97 -4.72 -5.57
CA ILE A 204 -0.88 -5.47 -6.23
C ILE A 204 -0.78 -6.85 -5.59
N TYR A 205 -1.18 -7.87 -6.33
CA TYR A 205 -1.27 -9.25 -5.84
C TYR A 205 -0.29 -10.21 -6.52
N THR A 206 0.27 -9.84 -7.65
CA THR A 206 1.19 -10.69 -8.42
C THR A 206 2.47 -9.94 -8.78
N PRO A 207 3.60 -10.65 -8.97
CA PRO A 207 4.84 -10.03 -9.47
C PRO A 207 4.64 -9.34 -10.84
N GLU A 208 3.78 -9.91 -11.69
CA GLU A 208 3.46 -9.36 -13.01
C GLU A 208 2.79 -7.99 -12.92
N ASP A 209 1.92 -7.77 -11.92
CA ASP A 209 1.28 -6.47 -11.69
C ASP A 209 2.31 -5.44 -11.20
N ALA A 210 3.27 -5.86 -10.36
CA ALA A 210 4.37 -5.00 -9.93
C ALA A 210 5.26 -4.59 -11.11
N VAL A 211 5.61 -5.53 -11.99
CA VAL A 211 6.38 -5.25 -13.22
C VAL A 211 5.62 -4.32 -14.15
N LYS A 212 4.30 -4.53 -14.34
CA LYS A 212 3.46 -3.61 -15.12
C LYS A 212 3.49 -2.19 -14.56
N ALA A 213 3.41 -2.03 -13.24
CA ALA A 213 3.47 -0.71 -12.60
C ALA A 213 4.79 0.01 -12.92
N LEU A 214 5.94 -0.68 -12.88
CA LEU A 214 7.23 -0.13 -13.27
C LEU A 214 7.26 0.29 -14.76
N TYR A 215 6.73 -0.54 -15.66
CA TYR A 215 6.61 -0.18 -17.08
C TYR A 215 5.68 1.02 -17.34
N LEU A 216 4.73 1.28 -16.46
CA LEU A 216 3.85 2.43 -16.54
C LEU A 216 4.44 3.71 -15.93
N GLY A 217 5.66 3.63 -15.39
CA GLY A 217 6.42 4.78 -14.89
C GLY A 217 6.47 4.88 -13.36
N ALA A 218 6.12 3.83 -12.61
CA ALA A 218 6.37 3.81 -11.17
C ALA A 218 7.86 3.89 -10.88
N ASP A 219 8.24 4.74 -9.93
CA ASP A 219 9.60 4.75 -9.39
C ASP A 219 9.83 3.60 -8.40
N ALA A 220 8.78 3.17 -7.69
CA ALA A 220 8.79 2.00 -6.81
C ALA A 220 7.38 1.38 -6.70
N VAL A 221 7.32 0.15 -6.18
CA VAL A 221 6.04 -0.56 -5.95
C VAL A 221 5.95 -1.01 -4.51
N VAL A 222 4.80 -0.78 -3.86
CA VAL A 222 4.50 -1.29 -2.53
C VAL A 222 3.60 -2.52 -2.64
N VAL A 223 4.00 -3.61 -1.99
CA VAL A 223 3.20 -4.84 -1.88
C VAL A 223 3.01 -5.19 -0.41
N GLY A 224 1.74 -5.36 -0.01
CA GLY A 224 1.37 -5.72 1.35
C GLY A 224 0.83 -7.14 1.46
N SER A 225 -0.48 -7.30 1.40
CA SER A 225 -1.20 -8.54 1.72
C SER A 225 -0.73 -9.76 0.92
N ALA A 226 -0.27 -9.57 -0.31
CA ALA A 226 0.26 -10.65 -1.15
C ALA A 226 1.60 -11.23 -0.65
N ILE A 227 2.28 -10.56 0.29
CA ILE A 227 3.56 -11.02 0.86
C ILE A 227 3.43 -11.27 2.37
N THR A 228 2.79 -10.34 3.10
CA THR A 228 2.90 -10.26 4.57
C THR A 228 1.69 -10.79 5.32
N ARG A 229 0.61 -11.19 4.63
CA ARG A 229 -0.63 -11.67 5.26
C ARG A 229 -0.98 -13.10 4.80
N PRO A 230 -0.27 -14.12 5.30
CA PRO A 230 -0.44 -15.51 4.85
C PRO A 230 -1.87 -16.02 4.99
N HIS A 231 -2.61 -15.58 5.99
CA HIS A 231 -4.03 -15.92 6.18
C HIS A 231 -4.91 -15.39 5.02
N LEU A 232 -4.66 -14.18 4.52
CA LEU A 232 -5.38 -13.64 3.36
C LEU A 232 -4.95 -14.31 2.05
N ILE A 233 -3.66 -14.64 1.93
CA ILE A 233 -3.15 -15.40 0.77
C ILE A 233 -3.83 -16.77 0.74
N THR A 234 -3.84 -17.50 1.86
CA THR A 234 -4.50 -18.80 1.99
C THR A 234 -5.99 -18.69 1.64
N LYS A 235 -6.68 -17.69 2.20
CA LYS A 235 -8.10 -17.46 1.92
C LYS A 235 -8.35 -17.26 0.42
N ARG A 236 -7.55 -16.46 -0.26
CA ARG A 236 -7.66 -16.24 -1.71
C ARG A 236 -7.54 -17.54 -2.51
N PHE A 237 -6.59 -18.41 -2.15
CA PHE A 237 -6.47 -19.72 -2.79
C PHE A 237 -7.71 -20.57 -2.55
N THR A 238 -8.17 -20.69 -1.31
CA THR A 238 -9.33 -21.53 -0.97
C THR A 238 -10.62 -21.03 -1.60
N ASP A 239 -10.84 -19.72 -1.67
CA ASP A 239 -12.03 -19.13 -2.30
C ASP A 239 -12.05 -19.43 -3.81
N LEU A 240 -10.91 -19.25 -4.50
CA LEU A 240 -10.82 -19.56 -5.93
C LEU A 240 -11.00 -21.06 -6.22
N MET A 241 -10.39 -21.93 -5.41
CA MET A 241 -10.54 -23.38 -5.54
C MET A 241 -11.98 -23.83 -5.24
N GLY A 242 -12.63 -23.25 -4.24
CA GLY A 242 -14.04 -23.51 -3.90
C GLY A 242 -14.99 -23.12 -5.04
N GLY A 243 -14.82 -21.95 -5.61
CA GLY A 243 -15.61 -21.50 -6.76
C GLY A 243 -15.49 -22.40 -7.99
N LEU A 244 -14.30 -22.95 -8.24
CA LEU A 244 -14.11 -23.93 -9.32
C LEU A 244 -14.83 -25.26 -9.04
N GLN A 245 -14.81 -25.76 -7.82
CA GLN A 245 -15.52 -26.98 -7.44
C GLN A 245 -17.03 -26.83 -7.58
N ASP A 246 -17.58 -25.70 -7.18
CA ASP A 246 -19.02 -25.46 -7.31
C ASP A 246 -19.46 -25.34 -8.78
N ASN A 247 -18.68 -24.68 -9.61
CA ASN A 247 -18.92 -24.60 -11.04
C ASN A 247 -18.81 -25.96 -11.73
N TRP A 248 -17.82 -26.78 -11.36
CA TRP A 248 -17.64 -28.13 -11.88
C TRP A 248 -18.83 -29.03 -11.51
N ARG A 249 -19.24 -29.04 -10.24
CA ARG A 249 -20.38 -29.79 -9.76
C ARG A 249 -21.69 -29.37 -10.44
N LYS A 250 -21.84 -28.09 -10.72
CA LYS A 250 -23.01 -27.56 -11.47
C LYS A 250 -23.02 -28.06 -12.91
N ALA A 251 -21.88 -27.95 -13.60
CA ALA A 251 -21.73 -28.42 -14.98
C ALA A 251 -21.95 -29.95 -15.08
N GLU A 252 -21.47 -30.72 -14.11
CA GLU A 252 -21.67 -32.18 -14.03
C GLU A 252 -23.17 -32.50 -13.86
N ARG A 253 -23.89 -31.83 -12.96
CA ARG A 253 -25.34 -31.99 -12.79
C ARG A 253 -26.13 -31.61 -14.05
N GLU A 254 -25.78 -30.54 -14.72
CA GLU A 254 -26.40 -30.11 -15.98
C GLU A 254 -26.15 -31.11 -17.09
N SER A 255 -24.94 -31.67 -17.16
CA SER A 255 -24.57 -32.74 -18.12
C SER A 255 -25.39 -34.03 -17.91
N ILE A 256 -25.55 -34.45 -16.65
CA ILE A 256 -26.35 -35.62 -16.30
C ILE A 256 -27.85 -35.45 -16.66
N ASN A 257 -28.37 -34.22 -16.45
CA ASN A 257 -29.77 -33.91 -16.75
C ASN A 257 -30.09 -33.87 -18.27
N HIS A 258 -29.05 -33.79 -19.12
CA HIS A 258 -29.20 -33.80 -20.59
C HIS A 258 -28.91 -35.16 -21.24
N LEU A 259 -28.56 -36.17 -20.45
CA LEU A 259 -28.45 -37.54 -20.96
C LEU A 259 -29.88 -38.06 -21.29
N PRO A 260 -30.11 -38.62 -22.48
CA PRO A 260 -31.37 -39.26 -22.79
C PRO A 260 -31.64 -40.42 -21.77
N PRO A 261 -32.88 -40.67 -21.41
CA PRO A 261 -33.20 -41.77 -20.51
C PRO A 261 -32.58 -43.08 -21.09
N ARG A 262 -31.85 -43.81 -20.25
CA ARG A 262 -31.34 -45.15 -20.65
C ARG A 262 -32.54 -46.01 -20.99
N ASN A 263 -32.62 -46.45 -22.21
CA ASN A 263 -33.59 -47.49 -22.58
C ASN A 263 -33.15 -48.80 -21.90
N GLU A 264 -34.07 -49.45 -21.21
CA GLU A 264 -33.81 -50.75 -20.54
C GLU A 264 -33.34 -51.85 -21.51
N GLU A 265 -33.45 -51.61 -22.83
CA GLU A 265 -33.02 -52.52 -23.90
C GLU A 265 -31.51 -52.47 -24.21
N ASP A 266 -30.73 -51.53 -23.60
CA ASP A 266 -29.29 -51.38 -23.86
C ASP A 266 -28.41 -52.09 -22.80
N LEU A 267 -28.98 -52.95 -21.96
CA LEU A 267 -28.19 -53.77 -21.03
C LEU A 267 -27.73 -55.06 -21.76
N PRO A 268 -26.45 -55.42 -21.74
CA PRO A 268 -25.99 -56.69 -22.26
C PRO A 268 -26.66 -57.80 -21.44
N GLU A 269 -27.30 -58.72 -22.14
CA GLU A 269 -27.75 -59.99 -21.54
C GLU A 269 -26.52 -60.75 -21.03
N ASP A 270 -26.52 -61.20 -19.76
CA ASP A 270 -25.49 -62.04 -19.12
C ASP A 270 -25.35 -63.38 -19.77
#